data_7969cad9a17ee371ed6b358acf666965
#
_entry.id   7969cad9a17ee371ed6b358acf666965
#
_cell.length_a   1.000
_cell.length_b   1.000
_cell.length_c   1.000
_cell.angle_alpha   90.00
_cell.angle_beta   90.00
_cell.angle_gamma   90.00
#
_symmetry.space_group_name_H-M   'P 1'
#
loop_
_entity.id
_entity.type
_entity.pdbx_description
1 polymer ?
#
loop_
_entity_poly.entity_id
_entity_poly.type
_entity_poly.pdbx_seq_one_letter_code
_entity_poly.pdbx_strand_id
1 'polypeptide(L)'
;MATLAFFTSSLHHKTLTPKPTSQTLIHLPKSPNFKSLTSIIKPKPLISPPIRSTTTTTTISDTTTTPQTLKTRLKNGETLYGLFLLSFSPTLAEIAALSGYDFVVVDMEHGPGGIVEALACLHALAAARTPAIIRLPESDPAWAKKALDLGPQGIMFPMIENQKMAKKAVSYCKFPPNGVRGSAHTVVRASDYGIDNGYLSNYEDELLIMCQVESEEGVKKIEEIAMVDGVDCVQMGPLDLSASMGYLWDPGHKKVKEVLRTAEKGVLKTTEKGRGGGGAFLSGFAMPHDRPEEMRLRGYHMISGAVDIGLFRSACVEDVKRFKSLLASDEDDDEVDNGKDGDEKYWSE
;
A
#
# COMPACT_ATOMS: atom_id res chain seq x y z
N MET A 1 -29.33 -18.35 53.14
CA MET A 1 -28.60 -19.59 53.39
C MET A 1 -28.82 -20.50 52.21
N ALA A 2 -27.82 -20.64 51.35
CA ALA A 2 -27.72 -21.67 50.32
C ALA A 2 -26.24 -21.86 50.00
N THR A 3 -25.76 -23.06 50.30
CA THR A 3 -24.39 -23.50 50.38
C THR A 3 -23.85 -23.76 48.99
N LEU A 4 -22.71 -23.17 48.62
CA LEU A 4 -21.93 -23.49 47.42
C LEU A 4 -21.11 -24.75 47.67
N ALA A 5 -21.29 -25.80 46.85
CA ALA A 5 -20.43 -26.97 46.81
C ALA A 5 -19.40 -26.82 45.67
N PHE A 6 -18.11 -26.86 46.04
CA PHE A 6 -16.98 -26.96 45.10
C PHE A 6 -16.74 -28.41 44.71
N PHE A 7 -16.79 -28.71 43.41
CA PHE A 7 -16.27 -29.99 42.88
C PHE A 7 -14.87 -29.74 42.31
N THR A 8 -13.87 -30.32 42.98
CA THR A 8 -12.52 -30.45 42.47
C THR A 8 -12.39 -31.80 41.75
N SER A 9 -12.19 -31.77 40.42
CA SER A 9 -11.81 -32.98 39.67
C SER A 9 -10.29 -32.97 39.42
N SER A 10 -9.62 -33.93 40.04
CA SER A 10 -8.20 -34.24 39.85
C SER A 10 -8.01 -34.99 38.54
N LEU A 11 -7.33 -34.43 37.57
CA LEU A 11 -6.88 -35.10 36.35
C LEU A 11 -5.43 -35.58 36.53
N HIS A 12 -5.26 -36.91 36.65
CA HIS A 12 -3.96 -37.58 36.61
C HIS A 12 -3.37 -37.49 35.18
N HIS A 13 -2.27 -36.80 35.05
CA HIS A 13 -1.44 -36.85 33.85
C HIS A 13 -0.54 -38.07 33.85
N LYS A 14 -0.83 -39.06 32.99
CA LYS A 14 0.11 -40.14 32.67
C LYS A 14 1.07 -39.63 31.58
N THR A 15 2.32 -39.46 31.93
CA THR A 15 3.43 -39.23 31.01
C THR A 15 3.74 -40.53 30.25
N LEU A 16 3.51 -40.51 28.92
CA LEU A 16 3.97 -41.55 28.00
C LEU A 16 5.30 -41.12 27.38
N THR A 17 6.37 -41.81 27.72
CA THR A 17 7.68 -41.69 27.04
C THR A 17 7.64 -42.46 25.73
N PRO A 18 8.09 -41.88 24.60
CA PRO A 18 8.21 -42.61 23.34
C PRO A 18 9.50 -43.47 23.33
N LYS A 19 9.37 -44.74 22.91
CA LYS A 19 10.49 -45.61 22.59
C LYS A 19 11.17 -45.21 21.28
N PRO A 20 12.49 -45.40 21.15
CA PRO A 20 13.19 -45.07 19.91
C PRO A 20 12.88 -46.12 18.83
N THR A 21 12.38 -45.67 17.67
CA THR A 21 12.23 -46.47 16.48
C THR A 21 13.54 -46.48 15.68
N SER A 22 13.92 -47.68 15.24
CA SER A 22 15.11 -48.00 14.45
C SER A 22 15.25 -47.16 13.18
N GLN A 23 16.47 -46.65 12.97
CA GLN A 23 16.88 -46.01 11.73
C GLN A 23 17.00 -47.07 10.63
N THR A 24 16.18 -46.93 9.59
CA THR A 24 16.36 -47.67 8.33
C THR A 24 17.25 -46.82 7.43
N LEU A 25 18.47 -47.30 7.16
CA LEU A 25 19.42 -46.72 6.21
C LEU A 25 18.86 -46.88 4.79
N ILE A 26 18.49 -45.77 4.18
CA ILE A 26 18.17 -45.74 2.75
C ILE A 26 19.48 -45.58 1.96
N HIS A 27 19.80 -46.61 1.20
CA HIS A 27 20.92 -46.60 0.25
C HIS A 27 20.59 -45.67 -0.92
N LEU A 28 21.36 -44.59 -1.09
CA LEU A 28 21.36 -43.74 -2.27
C LEU A 28 22.20 -44.41 -3.38
N PRO A 29 21.73 -44.48 -4.63
CA PRO A 29 22.50 -44.97 -5.76
C PRO A 29 23.59 -43.98 -6.14
N LYS A 30 24.79 -44.54 -6.48
CA LYS A 30 25.97 -43.81 -6.94
C LYS A 30 25.68 -43.12 -8.26
N SER A 31 26.00 -41.83 -8.35
CA SER A 31 25.95 -41.03 -9.58
C SER A 31 26.95 -41.53 -10.66
N PRO A 32 26.58 -41.47 -11.94
CA PRO A 32 27.49 -41.82 -13.02
C PRO A 32 28.56 -40.74 -13.24
N ASN A 33 29.80 -41.20 -13.51
CA ASN A 33 30.97 -40.39 -13.84
C ASN A 33 30.73 -39.50 -15.09
N PHE A 34 30.70 -38.19 -14.92
CA PHE A 34 30.83 -37.24 -16.02
C PHE A 34 32.31 -37.06 -16.37
N LYS A 35 32.72 -37.54 -17.55
CA LYS A 35 34.01 -37.23 -18.13
C LYS A 35 34.02 -35.76 -18.57
N SER A 36 34.98 -35.03 -18.08
CA SER A 36 35.33 -33.66 -18.46
C SER A 36 35.67 -33.58 -19.96
N LEU A 37 34.89 -32.79 -20.69
CA LEU A 37 35.24 -32.29 -22.02
C LEU A 37 35.62 -30.81 -21.87
N THR A 38 36.89 -30.53 -21.65
CA THR A 38 37.47 -29.20 -21.76
C THR A 38 37.81 -28.92 -23.21
N SER A 39 36.94 -28.24 -23.94
CA SER A 39 37.32 -27.57 -25.18
C SER A 39 37.56 -26.09 -24.87
N ILE A 40 38.83 -25.71 -25.00
CA ILE A 40 39.35 -24.36 -24.81
C ILE A 40 38.91 -23.51 -26.01
N ILE A 41 37.87 -22.69 -25.85
CA ILE A 41 37.58 -21.59 -26.79
C ILE A 41 38.25 -20.33 -26.23
N LYS A 42 39.32 -19.89 -26.89
CA LYS A 42 39.96 -18.59 -26.59
C LYS A 42 39.02 -17.46 -27.02
N PRO A 43 38.69 -16.51 -26.14
CA PRO A 43 37.90 -15.33 -26.56
C PRO A 43 38.77 -14.42 -27.43
N LYS A 44 38.20 -13.98 -28.56
CA LYS A 44 38.77 -12.90 -29.38
C LYS A 44 38.63 -11.57 -28.59
N PRO A 45 39.65 -10.69 -28.62
CA PRO A 45 39.55 -9.40 -27.99
C PRO A 45 38.56 -8.52 -28.78
N LEU A 46 37.51 -8.05 -28.09
CA LEU A 46 36.63 -6.97 -28.57
C LEU A 46 37.44 -5.66 -28.54
N ILE A 47 37.73 -5.12 -29.70
CA ILE A 47 38.29 -3.77 -29.84
C ILE A 47 37.10 -2.80 -29.70
N SER A 48 37.01 -2.17 -28.55
CA SER A 48 36.08 -1.06 -28.33
C SER A 48 36.60 0.19 -29.03
N PRO A 49 35.75 0.97 -29.74
CA PRO A 49 36.20 2.23 -30.30
C PRO A 49 36.51 3.23 -29.17
N PRO A 50 37.46 4.20 -29.39
CA PRO A 50 37.89 5.11 -28.36
C PRO A 50 36.71 6.08 -28.00
N ILE A 51 36.33 6.06 -26.72
CA ILE A 51 35.41 7.03 -26.15
C ILE A 51 36.15 8.37 -26.14
N ARG A 52 35.68 9.29 -26.99
CA ARG A 52 36.14 10.68 -27.01
C ARG A 52 35.61 11.37 -25.75
N SER A 53 36.46 11.49 -24.76
CA SER A 53 36.18 12.25 -23.53
C SER A 53 36.09 13.74 -23.88
N THR A 54 34.89 14.25 -24.02
CA THR A 54 34.61 15.70 -23.91
C THR A 54 34.39 15.93 -22.41
N THR A 55 35.43 16.44 -21.76
CA THR A 55 35.34 16.88 -20.37
C THR A 55 34.50 18.15 -20.32
N THR A 56 33.19 17.98 -20.28
CA THR A 56 32.27 19.06 -19.84
C THR A 56 32.27 18.96 -18.33
N THR A 57 32.97 19.87 -17.68
CA THR A 57 32.92 20.05 -16.23
C THR A 57 31.50 20.53 -15.85
N THR A 58 30.56 19.60 -15.81
CA THR A 58 29.27 19.88 -15.14
C THR A 58 29.59 19.81 -13.65
N THR A 59 29.65 20.95 -13.00
CA THR A 59 29.57 21.03 -11.54
C THR A 59 28.26 20.39 -11.12
N ILE A 60 28.31 19.12 -10.75
CA ILE A 60 27.24 18.47 -10.01
C ILE A 60 27.23 19.17 -8.67
N SER A 61 26.32 20.12 -8.50
CA SER A 61 25.95 20.60 -7.18
C SER A 61 25.33 19.39 -6.46
N ASP A 62 26.07 18.81 -5.54
CA ASP A 62 25.62 17.79 -4.61
C ASP A 62 24.62 18.44 -3.65
N THR A 63 23.44 18.81 -4.17
CA THR A 63 22.29 19.08 -3.33
C THR A 63 21.69 17.71 -3.01
N THR A 64 22.16 17.10 -1.92
CA THR A 64 21.43 16.05 -1.22
C THR A 64 20.15 16.67 -0.66
N THR A 65 19.17 16.89 -1.55
CA THR A 65 17.83 17.30 -1.12
C THR A 65 17.24 16.11 -0.38
N THR A 66 17.07 16.25 0.93
CA THR A 66 16.32 15.30 1.75
C THR A 66 14.98 15.03 1.04
N PRO A 67 14.58 13.76 0.84
CA PRO A 67 13.32 13.45 0.18
C PRO A 67 12.18 14.20 0.88
N GLN A 68 11.38 14.93 0.09
CA GLN A 68 10.26 15.69 0.64
C GLN A 68 9.18 14.73 1.13
N THR A 69 8.57 15.04 2.27
CA THR A 69 7.45 14.25 2.81
C THR A 69 6.20 14.42 1.94
N LEU A 70 5.26 13.46 2.01
CA LEU A 70 3.96 13.57 1.33
C LEU A 70 3.26 14.89 1.66
N LYS A 71 3.28 15.27 2.94
CA LYS A 71 2.68 16.50 3.45
C LYS A 71 3.32 17.75 2.83
N THR A 72 4.62 17.77 2.68
CA THR A 72 5.35 18.87 2.02
C THR A 72 5.03 18.93 0.52
N ARG A 73 5.00 17.79 -0.18
CA ARG A 73 4.67 17.71 -1.60
C ARG A 73 3.25 18.23 -1.88
N LEU A 74 2.28 17.86 -1.04
CA LEU A 74 0.91 18.37 -1.11
C LEU A 74 0.82 19.88 -0.89
N LYS A 75 1.55 20.41 0.10
CA LYS A 75 1.65 21.85 0.37
C LYS A 75 2.27 22.61 -0.82
N ASN A 76 3.16 21.98 -1.57
CA ASN A 76 3.76 22.53 -2.80
C ASN A 76 2.82 22.47 -4.00
N GLY A 77 1.62 21.89 -3.86
CA GLY A 77 0.61 21.82 -4.92
C GLY A 77 0.79 20.63 -5.88
N GLU A 78 1.58 19.62 -5.49
CA GLU A 78 1.71 18.40 -6.29
C GLU A 78 0.42 17.57 -6.23
N THR A 79 0.09 16.89 -7.33
CA THR A 79 -0.91 15.83 -7.34
C THR A 79 -0.18 14.50 -7.29
N LEU A 80 -0.49 13.69 -6.28
CA LEU A 80 0.18 12.43 -6.00
C LEU A 80 -0.65 11.24 -6.48
N TYR A 81 0.02 10.25 -7.10
CA TYR A 81 -0.62 9.04 -7.62
C TYR A 81 -0.12 7.80 -6.88
N GLY A 82 -1.03 6.98 -6.39
CA GLY A 82 -0.71 5.85 -5.51
C GLY A 82 -1.43 4.56 -5.81
N LEU A 83 -1.04 3.53 -5.04
CA LEU A 83 -1.55 2.16 -5.12
C LEU A 83 -1.99 1.71 -3.72
N PHE A 84 -3.07 0.90 -3.64
CA PHE A 84 -3.41 0.12 -2.45
C PHE A 84 -2.77 -1.27 -2.53
N LEU A 85 -2.00 -1.64 -1.51
CA LEU A 85 -1.32 -2.93 -1.37
C LEU A 85 -2.08 -3.80 -0.35
N LEU A 86 -2.88 -4.74 -0.85
CA LEU A 86 -3.67 -5.66 -0.05
C LEU A 86 -2.99 -7.02 0.13
N SER A 87 -2.08 -7.41 -0.77
CA SER A 87 -1.42 -8.72 -0.72
C SER A 87 -0.46 -8.90 0.45
N PHE A 88 0.00 -7.81 1.05
CA PHE A 88 1.09 -7.81 2.03
C PHE A 88 2.38 -8.48 1.51
N SER A 89 2.57 -8.50 0.19
CA SER A 89 3.80 -8.99 -0.43
C SER A 89 4.87 -7.90 -0.48
N PRO A 90 6.01 -8.07 0.22
CA PRO A 90 7.12 -7.11 0.11
C PRO A 90 7.65 -6.99 -1.33
N THR A 91 7.61 -8.09 -2.10
CA THR A 91 8.03 -8.08 -3.51
C THR A 91 7.10 -7.21 -4.36
N LEU A 92 5.77 -7.31 -4.18
CA LEU A 92 4.83 -6.44 -4.89
C LEU A 92 4.94 -4.99 -4.44
N ALA A 93 5.24 -4.75 -3.15
CA ALA A 93 5.54 -3.42 -2.63
C ALA A 93 6.77 -2.80 -3.33
N GLU A 94 7.85 -3.57 -3.48
CA GLU A 94 9.05 -3.13 -4.18
C GLU A 94 8.78 -2.86 -5.67
N ILE A 95 8.06 -3.74 -6.36
CA ILE A 95 7.66 -3.54 -7.76
C ILE A 95 6.83 -2.28 -7.90
N ALA A 96 5.84 -2.05 -7.04
CA ALA A 96 5.03 -0.84 -7.06
C ALA A 96 5.90 0.42 -6.87
N ALA A 97 6.82 0.40 -5.91
CA ALA A 97 7.75 1.49 -5.67
C ALA A 97 8.63 1.80 -6.90
N LEU A 98 9.23 0.79 -7.50
CA LEU A 98 10.08 0.91 -8.68
C LEU A 98 9.28 1.31 -9.94
N SER A 99 7.98 1.05 -9.97
CA SER A 99 7.09 1.46 -11.07
C SER A 99 6.78 2.96 -11.07
N GLY A 100 7.15 3.70 -10.02
CA GLY A 100 7.03 5.15 -9.95
C GLY A 100 5.77 5.67 -9.28
N TYR A 101 5.06 4.88 -8.50
CA TYR A 101 3.99 5.39 -7.64
C TYR A 101 4.57 6.36 -6.59
N ASP A 102 3.88 7.49 -6.39
CA ASP A 102 4.28 8.51 -5.42
C ASP A 102 4.11 8.05 -3.97
N PHE A 103 3.16 7.14 -3.72
CA PHE A 103 2.91 6.52 -2.42
C PHE A 103 2.24 5.16 -2.58
N VAL A 104 2.37 4.33 -1.54
CA VAL A 104 1.67 3.04 -1.44
C VAL A 104 0.90 2.99 -0.12
N VAL A 105 -0.37 2.64 -0.19
CA VAL A 105 -1.23 2.39 0.98
C VAL A 105 -1.14 0.90 1.33
N VAL A 106 -0.49 0.57 2.44
CA VAL A 106 -0.52 -0.78 3.02
C VAL A 106 -1.83 -0.93 3.76
N ASP A 107 -2.69 -1.80 3.26
CA ASP A 107 -4.09 -1.85 3.64
C ASP A 107 -4.37 -2.94 4.66
N MET A 108 -4.42 -2.57 5.93
CA MET A 108 -4.74 -3.48 7.03
C MET A 108 -6.25 -3.64 7.28
N GLU A 109 -7.10 -2.87 6.58
CA GLU A 109 -8.56 -3.00 6.68
C GLU A 109 -9.06 -4.22 5.89
N HIS A 110 -8.66 -4.35 4.64
CA HIS A 110 -9.15 -5.42 3.74
C HIS A 110 -8.08 -6.43 3.34
N GLY A 111 -6.81 -6.15 3.59
CA GLY A 111 -5.75 -7.12 3.36
C GLY A 111 -5.65 -8.14 4.50
N PRO A 112 -5.15 -9.36 4.25
CA PRO A 112 -5.09 -10.45 5.25
C PRO A 112 -3.96 -10.30 6.26
N GLY A 113 -3.05 -9.34 6.09
CA GLY A 113 -1.88 -9.15 6.95
C GLY A 113 -2.14 -8.22 8.13
N GLY A 114 -1.22 -8.25 9.08
CA GLY A 114 -1.23 -7.39 10.26
C GLY A 114 0.05 -6.54 10.37
N ILE A 115 0.38 -6.16 11.60
CA ILE A 115 1.52 -5.29 11.92
C ILE A 115 2.87 -5.86 11.43
N VAL A 116 3.07 -7.17 11.54
CA VAL A 116 4.35 -7.82 11.15
C VAL A 116 4.53 -7.79 9.64
N GLU A 117 3.49 -8.16 8.90
CA GLU A 117 3.50 -8.16 7.44
C GLU A 117 3.58 -6.74 6.88
N ALA A 118 2.89 -5.78 7.51
CA ALA A 118 3.00 -4.36 7.17
C ALA A 118 4.45 -3.87 7.33
N LEU A 119 5.15 -4.24 8.41
CA LEU A 119 6.56 -3.87 8.61
C LEU A 119 7.44 -4.34 7.45
N ALA A 120 7.26 -5.58 6.98
CA ALA A 120 8.03 -6.11 5.85
C ALA A 120 7.79 -5.31 4.55
N CYS A 121 6.53 -4.92 4.29
CA CYS A 121 6.20 -4.04 3.16
C CYS A 121 6.82 -2.65 3.31
N LEU A 122 6.79 -2.06 4.51
CA LEU A 122 7.41 -0.76 4.78
C LEU A 122 8.93 -0.79 4.57
N HIS A 123 9.60 -1.89 4.88
CA HIS A 123 11.03 -2.05 4.60
C HIS A 123 11.32 -2.05 3.09
N ALA A 124 10.53 -2.78 2.30
CA ALA A 124 10.66 -2.82 0.84
C ALA A 124 10.42 -1.43 0.23
N LEU A 125 9.35 -0.74 0.64
CA LEU A 125 9.04 0.62 0.18
C LEU A 125 10.13 1.62 0.55
N ALA A 126 10.66 1.54 1.79
CA ALA A 126 11.73 2.43 2.26
C ALA A 126 13.04 2.21 1.47
N ALA A 127 13.39 0.96 1.13
CA ALA A 127 14.56 0.65 0.29
C ALA A 127 14.47 1.32 -1.08
N ALA A 128 13.26 1.40 -1.66
CA ALA A 128 12.99 2.09 -2.92
C ALA A 128 12.65 3.58 -2.75
N ARG A 129 12.71 4.12 -1.53
CA ARG A 129 12.41 5.52 -1.16
C ARG A 129 10.98 5.96 -1.51
N THR A 130 10.03 5.05 -1.50
CA THR A 130 8.62 5.34 -1.75
C THR A 130 7.87 5.46 -0.43
N PRO A 131 7.17 6.57 -0.19
CA PRO A 131 6.39 6.79 1.01
C PRO A 131 5.30 5.73 1.20
N ALA A 132 5.14 5.25 2.44
CA ALA A 132 4.09 4.34 2.83
C ALA A 132 3.02 5.05 3.66
N ILE A 133 1.77 4.74 3.39
CA ILE A 133 0.60 5.06 4.23
C ILE A 133 0.08 3.74 4.77
N ILE A 134 -0.30 3.66 6.05
CA ILE A 134 -1.02 2.49 6.59
C ILE A 134 -2.49 2.85 6.75
N ARG A 135 -3.39 2.08 6.12
CA ARG A 135 -4.81 2.12 6.42
C ARG A 135 -5.10 1.13 7.54
N LEU A 136 -5.72 1.63 8.63
CA LEU A 136 -6.04 0.83 9.80
C LEU A 136 -7.29 -0.04 9.57
N PRO A 137 -7.43 -1.17 10.29
CA PRO A 137 -8.66 -1.97 10.25
C PRO A 137 -9.88 -1.20 10.81
N GLU A 138 -9.64 -0.38 11.83
CA GLU A 138 -10.65 0.42 12.51
C GLU A 138 -10.03 1.70 13.08
N SER A 139 -10.86 2.70 13.36
CA SER A 139 -10.43 3.93 14.06
C SER A 139 -10.25 3.68 15.55
N ASP A 140 -9.14 3.03 15.93
CA ASP A 140 -8.83 2.56 17.28
C ASP A 140 -7.43 3.02 17.74
N PRO A 141 -7.25 3.43 19.02
CA PRO A 141 -5.97 3.94 19.51
C PRO A 141 -4.87 2.88 19.60
N ALA A 142 -5.20 1.60 19.78
CA ALA A 142 -4.19 0.54 19.85
C ALA A 142 -3.65 0.24 18.45
N TRP A 143 -4.51 0.15 17.44
CA TRP A 143 -4.10 0.02 16.05
C TRP A 143 -3.28 1.22 15.58
N ALA A 144 -3.72 2.45 15.89
CA ALA A 144 -2.99 3.66 15.52
C ALA A 144 -1.57 3.66 16.12
N LYS A 145 -1.44 3.38 17.42
CA LYS A 145 -0.14 3.30 18.09
C LYS A 145 0.77 2.26 17.44
N LYS A 146 0.27 1.04 17.21
CA LYS A 146 1.04 -0.05 16.60
C LYS A 146 1.51 0.28 15.19
N ALA A 147 0.64 0.85 14.36
CA ALA A 147 0.98 1.27 13.01
C ALA A 147 2.00 2.42 13.00
N LEU A 148 1.80 3.43 13.84
CA LEU A 148 2.70 4.60 13.93
C LEU A 148 4.11 4.22 14.43
N ASP A 149 4.24 3.20 15.27
CA ASP A 149 5.54 2.71 15.72
C ASP A 149 6.36 2.06 14.59
N LEU A 150 5.71 1.64 13.49
CA LEU A 150 6.37 1.17 12.27
C LEU A 150 6.99 2.31 11.43
N GLY A 151 6.60 3.56 11.66
CA GLY A 151 7.11 4.72 10.94
C GLY A 151 6.64 4.87 9.50
N PRO A 152 5.33 4.76 9.21
CA PRO A 152 4.79 5.18 7.92
C PRO A 152 4.83 6.70 7.80
N GLN A 153 4.85 7.24 6.58
CA GLN A 153 4.68 8.67 6.36
C GLN A 153 3.23 9.15 6.45
N GLY A 154 2.27 8.24 6.40
CA GLY A 154 0.87 8.55 6.60
C GLY A 154 0.11 7.45 7.29
N ILE A 155 -1.01 7.81 7.87
CA ILE A 155 -1.97 6.90 8.50
C ILE A 155 -3.38 7.26 8.05
N MET A 156 -4.19 6.25 7.71
CA MET A 156 -5.56 6.42 7.24
C MET A 156 -6.53 5.71 8.18
N PHE A 157 -7.48 6.48 8.69
CA PHE A 157 -8.55 6.01 9.57
C PHE A 157 -9.82 5.79 8.77
N PRO A 158 -10.36 4.56 8.71
CA PRO A 158 -11.60 4.27 7.99
C PRO A 158 -12.82 4.79 8.74
N MET A 159 -13.93 4.88 8.05
CA MET A 159 -15.28 5.12 8.57
C MET A 159 -15.38 6.33 9.53
N ILE A 160 -14.82 7.47 9.13
CA ILE A 160 -14.95 8.72 9.89
C ILE A 160 -16.23 9.46 9.49
N GLU A 161 -17.18 9.55 10.40
CA GLU A 161 -18.53 10.07 10.13
C GLU A 161 -18.81 11.45 10.71
N ASN A 162 -17.94 11.98 11.56
CA ASN A 162 -18.14 13.27 12.19
C ASN A 162 -16.87 13.88 12.76
N GLN A 163 -16.94 15.18 13.10
CA GLN A 163 -15.84 15.94 13.68
C GLN A 163 -15.27 15.30 14.96
N LYS A 164 -16.12 14.68 15.80
CA LYS A 164 -15.66 14.06 17.05
C LYS A 164 -14.78 12.84 16.78
N MET A 165 -15.15 12.02 15.79
CA MET A 165 -14.33 10.87 15.37
C MET A 165 -13.00 11.35 14.75
N ALA A 166 -13.05 12.38 13.89
CA ALA A 166 -11.84 12.96 13.31
C ALA A 166 -10.90 13.51 14.38
N LYS A 167 -11.40 14.26 15.37
CA LYS A 167 -10.59 14.74 16.52
C LYS A 167 -9.97 13.59 17.32
N LYS A 168 -10.70 12.47 17.51
CA LYS A 168 -10.13 11.28 18.17
C LYS A 168 -9.02 10.68 17.33
N ALA A 169 -9.22 10.49 16.01
CA ALA A 169 -8.21 9.96 15.10
C ALA A 169 -6.90 10.79 15.18
N VAL A 170 -7.01 12.12 15.13
CA VAL A 170 -5.86 13.02 15.31
C VAL A 170 -5.21 12.81 16.69
N SER A 171 -6.01 12.73 17.76
CA SER A 171 -5.46 12.55 19.12
C SER A 171 -4.70 11.24 19.30
N TYR A 172 -5.05 10.18 18.54
CA TYR A 172 -4.34 8.90 18.55
C TYR A 172 -2.94 8.98 17.92
N CYS A 173 -2.72 10.00 17.09
CA CYS A 173 -1.44 10.24 16.43
C CYS A 173 -0.50 11.15 17.23
N LYS A 174 -1.02 11.93 18.14
CA LYS A 174 -0.25 12.93 18.91
C LYS A 174 0.14 12.43 20.29
N PHE A 175 1.35 12.78 20.72
CA PHE A 175 1.79 12.51 22.10
C PHE A 175 1.12 13.48 23.11
N PRO A 176 1.00 13.08 24.40
CA PRO A 176 0.56 14.00 25.43
C PRO A 176 1.46 15.26 25.51
N PRO A 177 0.89 16.45 25.81
CA PRO A 177 -0.50 16.70 26.19
C PRO A 177 -1.48 16.87 25.02
N ASN A 178 -1.00 16.92 23.77
CA ASN A 178 -1.82 17.20 22.58
C ASN A 178 -2.65 16.01 22.08
N GLY A 179 -2.35 14.81 22.57
CA GLY A 179 -3.04 13.58 22.21
C GLY A 179 -2.84 12.48 23.25
N VAL A 180 -3.14 11.23 22.83
CA VAL A 180 -3.13 10.06 23.72
C VAL A 180 -2.21 8.93 23.23
N ARG A 181 -1.36 9.20 22.22
CA ARG A 181 -0.39 8.23 21.72
C ARG A 181 0.59 7.82 22.81
N GLY A 182 0.70 6.50 23.08
CA GLY A 182 1.72 5.98 23.99
C GLY A 182 3.12 6.17 23.42
N SER A 183 4.07 6.58 24.27
CA SER A 183 5.43 6.91 23.86
C SER A 183 6.39 5.74 24.10
N ALA A 184 7.04 5.28 23.06
CA ALA A 184 8.17 4.35 23.08
C ALA A 184 9.25 4.78 22.05
N HIS A 185 9.35 6.10 21.79
CA HIS A 185 10.18 6.67 20.73
C HIS A 185 11.66 6.28 20.81
N THR A 186 12.15 5.84 21.97
CA THR A 186 13.55 5.44 22.15
C THR A 186 13.90 4.07 21.56
N VAL A 187 12.90 3.27 21.14
CA VAL A 187 13.10 1.87 20.71
C VAL A 187 12.24 1.45 19.51
N VAL A 188 11.43 2.34 18.94
CA VAL A 188 10.56 2.03 17.81
C VAL A 188 11.19 2.41 16.46
N ARG A 189 10.78 1.73 15.39
CA ARG A 189 11.31 2.02 14.05
C ARG A 189 11.02 3.45 13.58
N ALA A 190 9.89 4.02 13.96
CA ALA A 190 9.49 5.38 13.56
C ALA A 190 10.53 6.45 13.88
N SER A 191 11.36 6.24 14.89
CA SER A 191 12.44 7.13 15.33
C SER A 191 13.84 6.56 15.05
N ASP A 192 13.96 5.67 14.05
CA ASP A 192 15.17 4.90 13.77
C ASP A 192 15.72 4.22 15.05
N TYR A 193 14.80 3.62 15.83
CA TYR A 193 15.09 2.94 17.10
C TYR A 193 15.73 3.87 18.17
N GLY A 194 15.37 5.15 18.11
CA GLY A 194 15.88 6.18 19.01
C GLY A 194 17.18 6.85 18.54
N ILE A 195 17.64 6.57 17.31
CA ILE A 195 18.82 7.20 16.71
C ILE A 195 18.46 8.59 16.15
N ASP A 196 17.24 8.77 15.65
CA ASP A 196 16.76 10.07 15.17
C ASP A 196 16.44 11.00 16.35
N ASN A 197 17.35 11.92 16.64
CA ASN A 197 17.17 12.93 17.67
C ASN A 197 16.12 14.01 17.31
N GLY A 198 15.74 14.12 16.03
CA GLY A 198 14.75 15.08 15.53
C GLY A 198 13.32 14.59 15.62
N TYR A 199 13.10 13.28 15.79
CA TYR A 199 11.80 12.65 15.68
C TYR A 199 10.69 13.36 16.46
N LEU A 200 10.90 13.63 17.75
CA LEU A 200 9.87 14.28 18.60
C LEU A 200 9.56 15.71 18.19
N SER A 201 10.47 16.39 17.52
CA SER A 201 10.27 17.76 17.05
C SER A 201 9.55 17.81 15.70
N ASN A 202 9.71 16.76 14.87
CA ASN A 202 9.30 16.78 13.46
C ASN A 202 8.07 15.92 13.14
N TYR A 203 7.75 14.92 13.98
CA TYR A 203 6.74 13.90 13.65
C TYR A 203 5.35 14.48 13.33
N GLU A 204 4.92 15.58 13.96
CA GLU A 204 3.63 16.22 13.66
C GLU A 204 3.63 16.91 12.29
N ASP A 205 4.77 17.47 11.88
CA ASP A 205 4.92 18.15 10.60
C ASP A 205 5.10 17.16 9.43
N GLU A 206 5.63 15.98 9.71
CA GLU A 206 5.94 14.96 8.69
C GLU A 206 4.81 13.94 8.49
N LEU A 207 4.07 13.60 9.54
CA LEU A 207 3.00 12.59 9.48
C LEU A 207 1.76 13.14 8.78
N LEU A 208 1.33 12.46 7.71
CA LEU A 208 0.06 12.72 7.01
C LEU A 208 -1.07 11.95 7.70
N ILE A 209 -2.03 12.66 8.31
CA ILE A 209 -3.21 12.06 8.96
C ILE A 209 -4.40 12.15 8.02
N MET A 210 -4.93 10.99 7.62
CA MET A 210 -6.02 10.86 6.68
C MET A 210 -7.28 10.33 7.36
N CYS A 211 -8.41 10.96 7.08
CA CYS A 211 -9.73 10.50 7.50
C CYS A 211 -10.52 10.02 6.27
N GLN A 212 -10.91 8.74 6.25
CA GLN A 212 -11.72 8.20 5.16
C GLN A 212 -13.20 8.42 5.48
N VAL A 213 -13.89 9.06 4.53
CA VAL A 213 -15.34 9.35 4.59
C VAL A 213 -16.03 8.52 3.53
N GLU A 214 -16.93 7.65 3.96
CA GLU A 214 -17.50 6.60 3.15
C GLU A 214 -18.92 6.20 3.57
N SER A 215 -19.59 7.08 4.31
CA SER A 215 -21.01 6.95 4.63
C SER A 215 -21.76 8.23 4.30
N GLU A 216 -23.07 8.12 4.08
CA GLU A 216 -23.94 9.27 3.84
C GLU A 216 -23.90 10.26 5.01
N GLU A 217 -23.81 9.77 6.26
CA GLU A 217 -23.67 10.60 7.45
C GLU A 217 -22.34 11.35 7.48
N GLY A 218 -21.24 10.70 7.10
CA GLY A 218 -19.95 11.35 6.99
C GLY A 218 -19.95 12.46 5.95
N VAL A 219 -20.56 12.23 4.78
CA VAL A 219 -20.67 13.25 3.72
C VAL A 219 -21.46 14.47 4.19
N LYS A 220 -22.55 14.31 4.94
CA LYS A 220 -23.32 15.44 5.50
C LYS A 220 -22.48 16.35 6.40
N LYS A 221 -21.37 15.82 6.99
CA LYS A 221 -20.48 16.52 7.92
C LYS A 221 -19.07 16.72 7.35
N ILE A 222 -18.91 16.61 6.04
CA ILE A 222 -17.60 16.57 5.39
C ILE A 222 -16.77 17.85 5.65
N GLU A 223 -17.40 19.04 5.59
CA GLU A 223 -16.71 20.31 5.87
C GLU A 223 -16.23 20.36 7.34
N GLU A 224 -17.04 19.85 8.29
CA GLU A 224 -16.66 19.81 9.71
C GLU A 224 -15.49 18.85 9.95
N ILE A 225 -15.46 17.71 9.27
CA ILE A 225 -14.37 16.73 9.33
C ILE A 225 -13.09 17.34 8.74
N ALA A 226 -13.18 17.92 7.53
CA ALA A 226 -12.05 18.50 6.81
C ALA A 226 -11.43 19.73 7.51
N MET A 227 -12.17 20.40 8.38
CA MET A 227 -11.71 21.57 9.16
C MET A 227 -11.17 21.19 10.54
N VAL A 228 -11.08 19.91 10.90
CA VAL A 228 -10.44 19.49 12.15
C VAL A 228 -8.94 19.74 12.07
N ASP A 229 -8.42 20.49 13.03
CA ASP A 229 -6.99 20.72 13.14
C ASP A 229 -6.23 19.39 13.29
N GLY A 230 -5.24 19.17 12.44
CA GLY A 230 -4.48 17.93 12.35
C GLY A 230 -5.05 16.86 11.41
N VAL A 231 -6.22 17.07 10.80
CA VAL A 231 -6.64 16.27 9.64
C VAL A 231 -6.00 16.87 8.39
N ASP A 232 -5.04 16.16 7.82
CA ASP A 232 -4.30 16.64 6.64
C ASP A 232 -5.03 16.30 5.33
N CYS A 233 -5.74 15.17 5.30
CA CYS A 233 -6.37 14.70 4.07
C CYS A 233 -7.70 13.98 4.35
N VAL A 234 -8.70 14.20 3.49
CA VAL A 234 -9.94 13.44 3.47
C VAL A 234 -9.91 12.48 2.28
N GLN A 235 -10.00 11.18 2.57
CA GLN A 235 -10.09 10.11 1.58
C GLN A 235 -11.56 9.79 1.31
N MET A 236 -12.00 9.82 0.06
CA MET A 236 -13.33 9.37 -0.33
C MET A 236 -13.35 7.87 -0.57
N GLY A 237 -14.27 7.14 0.11
CA GLY A 237 -14.53 5.71 -0.07
C GLY A 237 -15.79 5.46 -0.91
N PRO A 238 -15.72 5.38 -2.25
CA PRO A 238 -16.92 5.35 -3.10
C PRO A 238 -17.73 4.05 -2.99
N LEU A 239 -17.10 2.91 -2.67
CA LEU A 239 -17.77 1.61 -2.55
C LEU A 239 -18.67 1.56 -1.31
N ASP A 240 -18.10 1.87 -0.15
CA ASP A 240 -18.85 1.88 1.12
C ASP A 240 -19.89 3.01 1.15
N LEU A 241 -19.59 4.16 0.55
CA LEU A 241 -20.59 5.21 0.37
C LEU A 241 -21.77 4.69 -0.45
N SER A 242 -21.54 3.97 -1.54
CA SER A 242 -22.62 3.39 -2.35
C SER A 242 -23.46 2.40 -1.54
N ALA A 243 -22.80 1.58 -0.72
CA ALA A 243 -23.48 0.64 0.18
C ALA A 243 -24.34 1.37 1.24
N SER A 244 -23.77 2.41 1.89
CA SER A 244 -24.49 3.19 2.90
C SER A 244 -25.75 3.90 2.36
N MET A 245 -25.74 4.22 1.07
CA MET A 245 -26.87 4.82 0.36
C MET A 245 -27.87 3.79 -0.20
N GLY A 246 -27.65 2.47 0.04
CA GLY A 246 -28.50 1.39 -0.48
C GLY A 246 -28.24 1.02 -1.93
N TYR A 247 -27.10 1.43 -2.51
CA TYR A 247 -26.64 1.10 -3.86
C TYR A 247 -25.39 0.22 -3.81
N LEU A 248 -25.46 -0.88 -3.09
CA LEU A 248 -24.32 -1.78 -2.86
C LEU A 248 -23.63 -2.16 -4.19
N TRP A 249 -22.30 -1.91 -4.24
CA TRP A 249 -21.44 -2.17 -5.39
C TRP A 249 -21.77 -1.40 -6.68
N ASP A 250 -22.55 -0.34 -6.59
CA ASP A 250 -22.78 0.58 -7.70
C ASP A 250 -22.35 2.02 -7.38
N PRO A 251 -21.06 2.28 -7.18
CA PRO A 251 -20.57 3.65 -6.97
C PRO A 251 -20.74 4.53 -8.23
N GLY A 252 -21.03 3.91 -9.38
CA GLY A 252 -21.39 4.60 -10.63
C GLY A 252 -22.82 5.10 -10.69
N HIS A 253 -23.68 4.72 -9.75
CA HIS A 253 -25.05 5.17 -9.68
C HIS A 253 -25.15 6.70 -9.62
N LYS A 254 -26.11 7.28 -10.36
CA LYS A 254 -26.26 8.74 -10.49
C LYS A 254 -26.31 9.45 -9.13
N LYS A 255 -27.13 8.95 -8.19
CA LYS A 255 -27.27 9.54 -6.86
C LYS A 255 -25.99 9.47 -6.04
N VAL A 256 -25.24 8.36 -6.12
CA VAL A 256 -23.95 8.22 -5.44
C VAL A 256 -22.95 9.23 -5.98
N LYS A 257 -22.86 9.36 -7.31
CA LYS A 257 -22.02 10.39 -7.94
C LYS A 257 -22.38 11.81 -7.54
N GLU A 258 -23.66 12.12 -7.43
CA GLU A 258 -24.13 13.43 -6.96
C GLU A 258 -23.67 13.73 -5.52
N VAL A 259 -23.76 12.72 -4.63
CA VAL A 259 -23.31 12.83 -3.23
C VAL A 259 -21.79 12.95 -3.17
N LEU A 260 -21.04 12.13 -3.93
CA LEU A 260 -19.59 12.26 -4.05
C LEU A 260 -19.17 13.65 -4.53
N ARG A 261 -19.80 14.19 -5.58
CA ARG A 261 -19.51 15.54 -6.07
C ARG A 261 -19.79 16.64 -5.02
N THR A 262 -20.78 16.43 -4.18
CA THR A 262 -21.09 17.34 -3.06
C THR A 262 -19.97 17.28 -2.02
N ALA A 263 -19.52 16.08 -1.65
CA ALA A 263 -18.42 15.87 -0.71
C ALA A 263 -17.10 16.47 -1.24
N GLU A 264 -16.74 16.21 -2.50
CA GLU A 264 -15.58 16.80 -3.17
C GLU A 264 -15.57 18.33 -3.03
N LYS A 265 -16.66 18.98 -3.40
CA LYS A 265 -16.80 20.44 -3.29
C LYS A 265 -16.67 20.93 -1.85
N GLY A 266 -17.23 20.17 -0.89
CA GLY A 266 -17.13 20.49 0.53
C GLY A 266 -15.67 20.51 0.99
N VAL A 267 -14.88 19.47 0.68
CA VAL A 267 -13.46 19.42 1.04
C VAL A 267 -12.67 20.51 0.32
N LEU A 268 -12.82 20.67 -0.99
CA LEU A 268 -12.07 21.68 -1.76
C LEU A 268 -12.33 23.11 -1.26
N LYS A 269 -13.57 23.43 -0.88
CA LYS A 269 -13.92 24.71 -0.28
C LYS A 269 -13.17 24.98 1.04
N THR A 270 -12.92 23.92 1.85
CA THR A 270 -12.13 24.07 3.07
C THR A 270 -10.65 24.25 2.78
N THR A 271 -10.12 23.56 1.78
CA THR A 271 -8.71 23.69 1.34
C THR A 271 -8.43 25.10 0.82
N GLU A 272 -9.34 25.68 0.03
CA GLU A 272 -9.21 27.07 -0.48
C GLU A 272 -9.24 28.12 0.62
N LYS A 273 -10.15 27.97 1.58
CA LYS A 273 -10.21 28.84 2.77
C LYS A 273 -8.96 28.72 3.63
N GLY A 274 -8.35 27.54 3.65
CA GLY A 274 -7.18 27.19 4.45
C GLY A 274 -5.83 27.62 3.84
N ARG A 275 -5.77 28.37 2.74
CA ARG A 275 -4.50 28.90 2.21
C ARG A 275 -3.69 29.75 3.19
N GLY A 276 -4.23 29.98 4.40
CA GLY A 276 -3.56 30.54 5.57
C GLY A 276 -3.29 29.52 6.69
N GLY A 277 -3.47 28.18 6.49
CA GLY A 277 -3.10 27.17 7.46
C GLY A 277 -4.21 26.21 7.93
N GLY A 278 -5.36 26.12 7.28
CA GLY A 278 -6.43 25.21 7.72
C GLY A 278 -7.27 24.66 6.57
N GLY A 279 -7.59 23.36 6.60
CA GLY A 279 -8.40 22.63 5.65
C GLY A 279 -7.66 21.45 5.02
N ALA A 280 -8.33 20.31 4.97
CA ALA A 280 -7.73 19.05 4.49
C ALA A 280 -7.60 19.01 2.97
N PHE A 281 -6.59 18.30 2.47
CA PHE A 281 -6.49 17.91 1.07
C PHE A 281 -7.54 16.86 0.71
N LEU A 282 -7.92 16.79 -0.57
CA LEU A 282 -8.87 15.81 -1.09
C LEU A 282 -8.11 14.63 -1.69
N SER A 283 -8.47 13.43 -1.27
CA SER A 283 -7.98 12.16 -1.79
C SER A 283 -9.13 11.23 -2.18
N GLY A 284 -8.88 10.27 -3.07
CA GLY A 284 -9.89 9.30 -3.47
C GLY A 284 -9.34 8.10 -4.21
N PHE A 285 -10.21 7.12 -4.39
CA PHE A 285 -9.94 5.91 -5.14
C PHE A 285 -10.62 5.96 -6.50
N ALA A 286 -9.83 5.80 -7.59
CA ALA A 286 -10.34 5.80 -8.94
C ALA A 286 -11.16 4.52 -9.23
N MET A 287 -12.24 4.70 -9.96
CA MET A 287 -13.14 3.63 -10.35
C MET A 287 -13.23 3.55 -11.88
N PRO A 288 -13.67 2.43 -12.48
CA PRO A 288 -13.80 2.31 -13.94
C PRO A 288 -14.63 3.41 -14.61
N HIS A 289 -15.61 3.96 -13.88
CA HIS A 289 -16.49 5.05 -14.32
C HIS A 289 -16.02 6.44 -13.87
N ASP A 290 -14.89 6.53 -13.17
CA ASP A 290 -14.33 7.78 -12.63
C ASP A 290 -12.79 7.67 -12.62
N ARG A 291 -12.19 7.95 -13.78
CA ARG A 291 -10.77 7.72 -14.03
C ARG A 291 -9.86 8.71 -13.29
N PRO A 292 -8.60 8.32 -13.01
CA PRO A 292 -7.65 9.19 -12.29
C PRO A 292 -7.48 10.58 -12.92
N GLU A 293 -7.45 10.65 -14.25
CA GLU A 293 -7.30 11.91 -14.97
C GLU A 293 -8.48 12.84 -14.73
N GLU A 294 -9.70 12.30 -14.69
CA GLU A 294 -10.93 13.07 -14.42
C GLU A 294 -10.96 13.56 -12.97
N MET A 295 -10.52 12.73 -12.02
CA MET A 295 -10.40 13.11 -10.61
C MET A 295 -9.38 14.26 -10.46
N ARG A 296 -8.21 14.15 -11.09
CA ARG A 296 -7.20 15.23 -11.10
C ARG A 296 -7.77 16.55 -11.61
N LEU A 297 -8.52 16.52 -12.71
CA LEU A 297 -9.16 17.73 -13.29
C LEU A 297 -10.19 18.36 -12.35
N ARG A 298 -10.78 17.57 -11.45
CA ARG A 298 -11.71 18.06 -10.43
C ARG A 298 -11.04 18.59 -9.16
N GLY A 299 -9.72 18.49 -9.07
CA GLY A 299 -8.95 19.05 -7.96
C GLY A 299 -8.57 18.05 -6.87
N TYR A 300 -8.57 16.76 -7.15
CA TYR A 300 -8.00 15.78 -6.23
C TYR A 300 -6.48 15.99 -6.10
N HIS A 301 -5.99 15.94 -4.87
CA HIS A 301 -4.58 16.10 -4.54
C HIS A 301 -3.86 14.76 -4.42
N MET A 302 -4.57 13.72 -3.99
CA MET A 302 -4.07 12.35 -3.96
C MET A 302 -5.08 11.43 -4.63
N ILE A 303 -4.58 10.53 -5.49
CA ILE A 303 -5.44 9.62 -6.24
C ILE A 303 -4.82 8.23 -6.17
N SER A 304 -5.57 7.25 -5.70
CA SER A 304 -5.18 5.84 -5.77
C SER A 304 -5.85 5.21 -6.98
N GLY A 305 -5.05 4.76 -7.95
CA GLY A 305 -5.55 4.30 -9.24
C GLY A 305 -5.79 2.80 -9.32
N ALA A 306 -5.24 2.02 -8.39
CA ALA A 306 -5.29 0.57 -8.47
C ALA A 306 -5.12 -0.11 -7.10
N VAL A 307 -5.44 -1.40 -7.08
CA VAL A 307 -5.13 -2.35 -6.01
C VAL A 307 -4.23 -3.42 -6.61
N ASP A 308 -3.15 -3.79 -5.93
CA ASP A 308 -2.16 -4.78 -6.39
C ASP A 308 -2.78 -6.12 -6.81
N ILE A 309 -3.65 -6.69 -5.96
CA ILE A 309 -4.37 -7.94 -6.29
C ILE A 309 -5.28 -7.76 -7.52
N GLY A 310 -5.86 -6.57 -7.69
CA GLY A 310 -6.68 -6.24 -8.85
C GLY A 310 -5.89 -6.21 -10.16
N LEU A 311 -4.70 -5.60 -10.13
CA LEU A 311 -3.77 -5.59 -11.27
C LEU A 311 -3.33 -7.00 -11.63
N PHE A 312 -2.87 -7.78 -10.66
CA PHE A 312 -2.42 -9.16 -10.87
C PHE A 312 -3.56 -10.05 -11.40
N ARG A 313 -4.76 -9.97 -10.78
CA ARG A 313 -5.93 -10.69 -11.28
C ARG A 313 -6.24 -10.37 -12.74
N SER A 314 -6.19 -9.08 -13.11
CA SER A 314 -6.48 -8.67 -14.49
C SER A 314 -5.47 -9.22 -15.47
N ALA A 315 -4.17 -9.19 -15.12
CA ALA A 315 -3.12 -9.78 -15.93
C ALA A 315 -3.30 -11.30 -16.10
N CYS A 316 -3.58 -12.04 -15.01
CA CYS A 316 -3.83 -13.48 -15.09
C CYS A 316 -5.06 -13.85 -15.94
N VAL A 317 -6.16 -13.09 -15.78
CA VAL A 317 -7.38 -13.33 -16.57
C VAL A 317 -7.12 -13.09 -18.06
N GLU A 318 -6.38 -12.03 -18.39
CA GLU A 318 -6.03 -11.71 -19.77
C GLU A 318 -5.10 -12.76 -20.40
N ASP A 319 -4.09 -13.21 -19.65
CA ASP A 319 -3.19 -14.28 -20.09
C ASP A 319 -3.94 -15.57 -20.42
N VAL A 320 -4.80 -16.05 -19.50
CA VAL A 320 -5.62 -17.25 -19.72
C VAL A 320 -6.58 -17.09 -20.90
N LYS A 321 -7.21 -15.92 -21.05
CA LYS A 321 -8.10 -15.64 -22.19
C LYS A 321 -7.34 -15.72 -23.50
N ARG A 322 -6.16 -15.10 -23.59
CA ARG A 322 -5.32 -15.13 -24.79
C ARG A 322 -4.99 -16.57 -25.20
N PHE A 323 -4.54 -17.40 -24.27
CA PHE A 323 -4.23 -18.80 -24.53
C PHE A 323 -5.47 -19.59 -25.04
N LYS A 324 -6.62 -19.44 -24.34
CA LYS A 324 -7.84 -20.17 -24.72
C LYS A 324 -8.43 -19.72 -26.06
N SER A 325 -8.29 -18.45 -26.44
CA SER A 325 -8.77 -17.96 -27.73
C SER A 325 -7.92 -18.49 -28.88
N LEU A 326 -6.62 -18.72 -28.69
CA LEU A 326 -5.77 -19.36 -29.68
C LEU A 326 -6.17 -20.82 -29.92
N LEU A 327 -6.48 -21.56 -28.85
CA LEU A 327 -6.96 -22.96 -29.01
C LEU A 327 -8.31 -23.07 -29.75
N ALA A 328 -9.21 -22.10 -29.56
CA ALA A 328 -10.49 -22.09 -30.26
C ALA A 328 -10.34 -21.73 -31.75
N SER A 329 -9.30 -20.93 -32.13
CA SER A 329 -9.03 -20.66 -33.55
C SER A 329 -8.37 -21.84 -34.25
N ASP A 330 -7.62 -22.69 -33.54
CA ASP A 330 -6.98 -23.88 -34.09
C ASP A 330 -8.03 -25.03 -34.33
N GLU A 331 -9.15 -25.05 -33.62
CA GLU A 331 -10.23 -26.02 -33.81
C GLU A 331 -11.12 -25.68 -35.05
N ASP A 332 -11.15 -24.41 -35.47
CA ASP A 332 -11.91 -23.98 -36.67
C ASP A 332 -11.05 -24.03 -37.97
N ASP A 333 -9.72 -24.18 -37.89
CA ASP A 333 -8.77 -24.18 -39.01
C ASP A 333 -8.32 -25.62 -39.46
N ASP A 334 -8.85 -26.71 -38.91
CA ASP A 334 -8.54 -28.08 -39.33
C ASP A 334 -9.16 -28.48 -40.69
N GLU A 335 -9.56 -27.53 -41.52
CA GLU A 335 -9.71 -27.71 -42.96
C GLU A 335 -8.73 -26.81 -43.73
N VAL A 336 -7.67 -27.46 -44.28
CA VAL A 336 -6.75 -26.96 -45.34
C VAL A 336 -5.42 -26.35 -44.89
N ASP A 337 -4.46 -27.20 -45.04
CA ASP A 337 -3.16 -27.04 -45.78
C ASP A 337 -1.88 -26.64 -45.00
N ASN A 338 -0.89 -27.43 -45.38
CA ASN A 338 0.51 -27.46 -45.07
C ASN A 338 1.28 -26.11 -45.09
N GLY A 339 2.13 -25.98 -44.12
CA GLY A 339 3.53 -25.54 -44.37
C GLY A 339 3.96 -24.17 -43.95
N LYS A 340 4.86 -24.16 -43.02
CA LYS A 340 6.12 -23.42 -42.86
C LYS A 340 6.28 -22.57 -41.60
N ASP A 341 7.24 -23.05 -40.83
CA ASP A 341 8.28 -22.35 -40.03
C ASP A 341 8.06 -20.91 -39.56
N GLY A 342 8.16 -20.72 -38.27
CA GLY A 342 8.33 -19.42 -37.62
C GLY A 342 8.57 -19.50 -36.13
N ASP A 343 9.61 -20.22 -35.71
CA ASP A 343 10.15 -20.08 -34.35
C ASP A 343 10.75 -18.69 -34.10
N GLU A 344 10.76 -18.29 -32.84
CA GLU A 344 11.42 -17.14 -32.23
C GLU A 344 10.59 -15.84 -32.13
N LYS A 345 9.90 -15.70 -30.97
CA LYS A 345 9.80 -14.43 -30.24
C LYS A 345 9.05 -14.56 -28.91
N TYR A 346 9.59 -15.27 -27.94
CA TYR A 346 8.91 -15.40 -26.63
C TYR A 346 9.62 -14.71 -25.43
N TRP A 347 10.77 -14.04 -25.65
CA TRP A 347 11.58 -13.50 -24.54
C TRP A 347 12.12 -12.08 -24.73
N SER A 348 11.48 -11.24 -25.53
CA SER A 348 11.93 -9.85 -25.67
C SER A 348 10.75 -8.90 -25.86
N GLU A 349 10.11 -8.52 -24.76
CA GLU A 349 9.53 -7.18 -24.54
C GLU A 349 9.14 -7.03 -23.06
#